data_4f006d679ad8992d6818c23fee8ec51b
#
_entry.id   4f006d679ad8992d6818c23fee8ec51b
#
_cell.length_a   1.000
_cell.length_b   1.000
_cell.length_c   1.000
_cell.angle_alpha   90.00
_cell.angle_beta   90.00
_cell.angle_gamma   90.00
#
_symmetry.space_group_name_H-M   'P 1'
#
loop_
_entity.id
_entity.type
_entity.pdbx_description
1 polymer ?
#
loop_
_entity_poly.entity_id
_entity_poly.type
_entity_poly.pdbx_seq_one_letter_code
_entity_poly.pdbx_strand_id
1 'polypeptide(L)'
;MRRIPVVLVLVPVVVLLSACGQAHKPGVRAGIVEIASIAAESALMADDLARGRSKITFIRVHGAELSAQAQHEAEKLNDDPVAPSLKGPIETAITLASDIGGAIDEMRVSPQDRQQAREDEAKLHDWSLKARQLAETL
;
A
#
# COMPACT_ATOMS: atom_id res chain seq x y z
N MET A 1 27.29 -31.72 56.73
CA MET A 1 26.29 -31.87 55.66
C MET A 1 25.40 -30.64 55.60
N ARG A 2 25.70 -29.68 54.71
CA ARG A 2 24.91 -28.47 54.49
C ARG A 2 23.95 -28.73 53.34
N ARG A 3 22.66 -28.78 53.61
CA ARG A 3 21.62 -28.83 52.58
C ARG A 3 21.42 -27.42 52.00
N ILE A 4 21.74 -27.27 50.74
CA ILE A 4 21.47 -26.05 49.97
C ILE A 4 20.00 -26.15 49.51
N PRO A 5 19.11 -25.18 49.85
CA PRO A 5 17.77 -25.14 49.27
C PRO A 5 17.87 -24.70 47.80
N VAL A 6 17.41 -25.57 46.93
CA VAL A 6 17.16 -25.19 45.53
C VAL A 6 16.00 -24.25 45.52
N VAL A 7 16.31 -22.96 45.51
CA VAL A 7 15.29 -21.90 45.24
C VAL A 7 14.92 -21.98 43.77
N LEU A 8 13.70 -22.44 43.57
CA LEU A 8 13.01 -22.52 42.31
C LEU A 8 12.85 -21.09 41.73
N VAL A 9 13.72 -20.71 40.81
CA VAL A 9 13.55 -19.48 39.99
C VAL A 9 12.62 -19.83 38.87
N LEU A 10 11.33 -19.85 39.18
CA LEU A 10 10.27 -19.87 38.18
C LEU A 10 9.91 -18.42 37.87
N VAL A 11 10.75 -17.78 37.08
CA VAL A 11 10.52 -16.43 36.55
C VAL A 11 9.53 -16.53 35.39
N PRO A 12 8.52 -15.68 35.36
CA PRO A 12 7.38 -15.79 34.44
C PRO A 12 7.78 -15.43 33.00
N VAL A 13 7.86 -16.43 32.15
CA VAL A 13 7.99 -16.31 30.68
C VAL A 13 6.63 -16.02 30.01
N VAL A 14 5.65 -15.49 30.74
CA VAL A 14 4.25 -15.39 30.27
C VAL A 14 3.85 -14.01 29.76
N VAL A 15 4.74 -13.00 29.71
CA VAL A 15 4.32 -11.62 29.36
C VAL A 15 4.66 -11.20 27.93
N LEU A 16 5.21 -12.06 27.06
CA LEU A 16 5.61 -11.67 25.71
C LEU A 16 4.67 -12.14 24.57
N LEU A 17 3.48 -12.66 24.89
CA LEU A 17 2.55 -13.19 23.87
C LEU A 17 1.32 -12.31 23.59
N SER A 18 1.25 -11.09 24.10
CA SER A 18 0.08 -10.22 23.89
C SER A 18 0.31 -9.08 22.88
N ALA A 19 1.38 -9.10 22.12
CA ALA A 19 1.68 -8.08 21.12
C ALA A 19 1.36 -8.52 19.67
N CYS A 20 0.69 -9.66 19.49
CA CYS A 20 0.25 -10.10 18.17
C CYS A 20 -1.17 -9.62 17.94
N GLY A 21 -1.38 -8.63 17.06
CA GLY A 21 -2.62 -8.55 16.35
C GLY A 21 -3.35 -7.22 16.20
N GLN A 22 -2.74 -6.07 16.45
CA GLN A 22 -3.34 -4.80 16.03
C GLN A 22 -2.42 -4.08 15.06
N ALA A 23 -2.98 -3.62 13.92
CA ALA A 23 -2.25 -2.72 13.03
C ALA A 23 -1.82 -1.48 13.83
N HIS A 24 -0.51 -1.27 13.91
CA HIS A 24 0.05 -0.11 14.56
C HIS A 24 0.07 1.07 13.58
N LYS A 25 -0.20 2.30 14.06
CA LYS A 25 -0.12 3.51 13.24
C LYS A 25 1.08 3.55 12.28
N PRO A 26 2.33 3.22 12.69
CA PRO A 26 3.47 3.20 11.79
C PRO A 26 3.33 2.21 10.62
N GLY A 27 2.74 1.04 10.85
CA GLY A 27 2.51 0.04 9.79
C GLY A 27 1.45 0.50 8.78
N VAL A 28 0.32 1.04 9.27
CA VAL A 28 -0.73 1.62 8.41
C VAL A 28 -0.19 2.79 7.60
N ARG A 29 0.56 3.70 8.25
CA ARG A 29 1.21 4.81 7.56
C ARG A 29 2.16 4.34 6.46
N ALA A 30 2.97 3.32 6.73
CA ALA A 30 3.90 2.76 5.75
C ALA A 30 3.17 2.18 4.54
N GLY A 31 2.07 1.43 4.73
CA GLY A 31 1.24 0.93 3.64
C GLY A 31 0.62 2.04 2.80
N ILE A 32 0.13 3.12 3.44
CA ILE A 32 -0.43 4.28 2.72
C ILE A 32 0.66 5.03 1.93
N VAL A 33 1.87 5.16 2.46
CA VAL A 33 3.02 5.74 1.74
C VAL A 33 3.39 4.89 0.53
N GLU A 34 3.32 3.55 0.65
CA GLU A 34 3.56 2.66 -0.48
C GLU A 34 2.50 2.84 -1.58
N ILE A 35 1.21 2.94 -1.23
CA ILE A 35 0.13 3.26 -2.18
C ILE A 35 0.41 4.60 -2.88
N ALA A 36 0.87 5.62 -2.15
CA ALA A 36 1.26 6.91 -2.74
C ALA A 36 2.42 6.78 -3.74
N SER A 37 3.39 5.91 -3.45
CA SER A 37 4.53 5.65 -4.32
C SER A 37 4.11 4.92 -5.59
N ILE A 38 3.26 3.91 -5.48
CA ILE A 38 2.69 3.19 -6.62
C ILE A 38 1.93 4.15 -7.54
N ALA A 39 1.10 5.03 -6.99
CA ALA A 39 0.37 6.03 -7.77
C ALA A 39 1.32 7.00 -8.50
N ALA A 40 2.38 7.47 -7.83
CA ALA A 40 3.37 8.38 -8.43
C ALA A 40 4.13 7.69 -9.57
N GLU A 41 4.55 6.45 -9.42
CA GLU A 41 5.22 5.67 -10.45
C GLU A 41 4.29 5.39 -11.64
N SER A 42 3.03 5.07 -11.35
CA SER A 42 2.00 4.87 -12.38
C SER A 42 1.70 6.16 -13.16
N ALA A 43 1.74 7.32 -12.50
CA ALA A 43 1.61 8.62 -13.17
C ALA A 43 2.77 8.87 -14.15
N LEU A 44 4.01 8.54 -13.76
CA LEU A 44 5.17 8.64 -14.67
C LEU A 44 5.03 7.69 -15.86
N MET A 45 4.57 6.47 -15.64
CA MET A 45 4.29 5.51 -16.69
C MET A 45 3.21 6.03 -17.66
N ALA A 46 2.16 6.66 -17.16
CA ALA A 46 1.11 7.28 -17.95
C ALA A 46 1.61 8.47 -18.76
N ASP A 47 2.45 9.34 -18.18
CA ASP A 47 3.11 10.45 -18.92
C ASP A 47 3.99 9.93 -20.07
N ASP A 48 4.78 8.90 -19.82
CA ASP A 48 5.62 8.28 -20.85
C ASP A 48 4.78 7.67 -21.97
N LEU A 49 3.66 7.03 -21.63
CA LEU A 49 2.71 6.50 -22.61
C LEU A 49 2.06 7.62 -23.42
N ALA A 50 1.57 8.66 -22.75
CA ALA A 50 0.93 9.82 -23.40
C ALA A 50 1.86 10.53 -24.38
N ARG A 51 3.16 10.58 -24.07
CA ARG A 51 4.21 11.15 -24.94
C ARG A 51 4.76 10.18 -25.98
N GLY A 52 4.33 8.93 -25.97
CA GLY A 52 4.81 7.90 -26.88
C GLY A 52 6.27 7.48 -26.62
N ARG A 53 6.76 7.64 -25.38
CA ARG A 53 8.12 7.28 -24.99
C ARG A 53 8.24 5.84 -24.47
N SER A 54 7.12 5.21 -24.14
CA SER A 54 7.09 3.84 -23.63
C SER A 54 6.70 2.83 -24.68
N LYS A 55 7.31 1.64 -24.60
CA LYS A 55 6.92 0.49 -25.41
C LYS A 55 5.67 -0.17 -24.80
N ILE A 56 4.75 -0.65 -25.64
CA ILE A 56 3.52 -1.34 -25.23
C ILE A 56 3.82 -2.52 -24.30
N THR A 57 4.87 -3.30 -24.60
CA THR A 57 5.28 -4.43 -23.77
C THR A 57 5.67 -3.98 -22.35
N PHE A 58 6.38 -2.85 -22.21
CA PHE A 58 6.73 -2.29 -20.92
C PHE A 58 5.47 -1.92 -20.12
N ILE A 59 4.53 -1.20 -20.74
CA ILE A 59 3.27 -0.82 -20.10
C ILE A 59 2.50 -2.05 -19.59
N ARG A 60 2.44 -3.11 -20.40
CA ARG A 60 1.74 -4.34 -20.03
C ARG A 60 2.40 -5.09 -18.86
N VAL A 61 3.72 -5.21 -18.88
CA VAL A 61 4.46 -5.98 -17.85
C VAL A 61 4.58 -5.17 -16.57
N HIS A 62 5.11 -3.94 -16.67
CA HIS A 62 5.33 -3.09 -15.50
C HIS A 62 4.01 -2.64 -14.86
N GLY A 63 3.00 -2.34 -15.68
CA GLY A 63 1.65 -2.05 -15.17
C GLY A 63 1.03 -3.25 -14.44
N ALA A 64 1.30 -4.49 -14.89
CA ALA A 64 0.83 -5.67 -14.14
C ALA A 64 1.45 -5.76 -12.75
N GLU A 65 2.74 -5.44 -12.62
CA GLU A 65 3.44 -5.41 -11.35
C GLU A 65 2.89 -4.33 -10.42
N LEU A 66 2.71 -3.10 -10.93
CA LEU A 66 2.16 -1.99 -10.15
C LEU A 66 0.71 -2.22 -9.72
N SER A 67 -0.14 -2.77 -10.60
CA SER A 67 -1.53 -3.13 -10.25
C SER A 67 -1.57 -4.21 -9.16
N ALA A 68 -0.73 -5.23 -9.27
CA ALA A 68 -0.61 -6.28 -8.26
C ALA A 68 -0.09 -5.74 -6.92
N GLN A 69 0.86 -4.81 -6.92
CA GLN A 69 1.36 -4.16 -5.70
C GLN A 69 0.26 -3.32 -5.03
N ALA A 70 -0.52 -2.54 -5.79
CA ALA A 70 -1.63 -1.75 -5.25
C ALA A 70 -2.68 -2.67 -4.58
N GLN A 71 -3.03 -3.77 -5.23
CA GLN A 71 -3.95 -4.76 -4.69
C GLN A 71 -3.38 -5.42 -3.41
N HIS A 72 -2.11 -5.80 -3.41
CA HIS A 72 -1.47 -6.40 -2.24
C HIS A 72 -1.46 -5.46 -1.03
N GLU A 73 -1.17 -4.16 -1.21
CA GLU A 73 -1.22 -3.21 -0.10
C GLU A 73 -2.65 -3.00 0.40
N ALA A 74 -3.66 -3.01 -0.48
CA ALA A 74 -5.06 -2.95 -0.07
C ALA A 74 -5.47 -4.18 0.76
N GLU A 75 -5.11 -5.38 0.32
CA GLU A 75 -5.37 -6.64 1.03
C GLU A 75 -4.70 -6.63 2.42
N LYS A 76 -3.43 -6.26 2.48
CA LYS A 76 -2.66 -6.16 3.72
C LYS A 76 -3.27 -5.19 4.72
N LEU A 77 -3.75 -4.02 4.26
CA LEU A 77 -4.45 -3.06 5.11
C LEU A 77 -5.81 -3.58 5.59
N ASN A 78 -6.48 -4.42 4.80
CA ASN A 78 -7.79 -4.99 5.13
C ASN A 78 -7.70 -6.16 6.11
N ASP A 79 -6.61 -6.92 6.09
CA ASP A 79 -6.49 -8.17 6.86
C ASP A 79 -6.06 -7.94 8.31
N ASP A 80 -5.49 -6.79 8.62
CA ASP A 80 -5.01 -6.48 9.97
C ASP A 80 -6.15 -6.02 10.89
N PRO A 81 -6.29 -6.58 12.11
CA PRO A 81 -7.21 -6.07 13.12
C PRO A 81 -6.86 -4.62 13.48
N VAL A 82 -7.81 -3.72 13.36
CA VAL A 82 -7.56 -2.27 13.39
C VAL A 82 -8.16 -1.62 14.62
N ALA A 83 -7.43 -0.67 15.20
CA ALA A 83 -8.01 0.24 16.18
C ALA A 83 -9.13 1.09 15.51
N PRO A 84 -10.25 1.37 16.19
CA PRO A 84 -11.37 2.13 15.62
C PRO A 84 -10.97 3.48 15.01
N SER A 85 -9.95 4.13 15.57
CA SER A 85 -9.41 5.41 15.08
C SER A 85 -8.71 5.32 13.71
N LEU A 86 -8.27 4.13 13.29
CA LEU A 86 -7.57 3.90 12.03
C LEU A 86 -8.51 3.39 10.92
N LYS A 87 -9.74 3.04 11.25
CA LYS A 87 -10.70 2.45 10.31
C LYS A 87 -10.96 3.35 9.11
N GLY A 88 -11.30 4.62 9.33
CA GLY A 88 -11.55 5.58 8.25
C GLY A 88 -10.35 5.80 7.33
N PRO A 89 -9.16 6.10 7.85
CA PRO A 89 -7.94 6.17 7.04
C PRO A 89 -7.66 4.92 6.21
N ILE A 90 -7.85 3.73 6.77
CA ILE A 90 -7.63 2.46 6.06
C ILE A 90 -8.65 2.27 4.94
N GLU A 91 -9.95 2.50 5.19
CA GLU A 91 -10.99 2.42 4.16
C GLU A 91 -10.70 3.37 2.99
N THR A 92 -10.23 4.57 3.29
CA THR A 92 -9.82 5.55 2.28
C THR A 92 -8.62 5.06 1.48
N ALA A 93 -7.61 4.49 2.14
CA ALA A 93 -6.42 3.96 1.49
C ALA A 93 -6.73 2.77 0.58
N ILE A 94 -7.61 1.85 1.02
CA ILE A 94 -8.07 0.71 0.22
C ILE A 94 -8.79 1.19 -1.04
N THR A 95 -9.66 2.20 -0.91
CA THR A 95 -10.35 2.79 -2.05
C THR A 95 -9.36 3.41 -3.05
N LEU A 96 -8.38 4.19 -2.55
CA LEU A 96 -7.34 4.76 -3.40
C LEU A 96 -6.53 3.67 -4.13
N ALA A 97 -6.13 2.61 -3.43
CA ALA A 97 -5.39 1.50 -4.03
C ALA A 97 -6.19 0.80 -5.14
N SER A 98 -7.49 0.61 -4.92
CA SER A 98 -8.41 0.04 -5.93
C SER A 98 -8.54 0.94 -7.16
N ASP A 99 -8.71 2.25 -6.96
CA ASP A 99 -8.82 3.22 -8.06
C ASP A 99 -7.51 3.30 -8.87
N ILE A 100 -6.36 3.29 -8.18
CA ILE A 100 -5.03 3.26 -8.80
C ILE A 100 -4.86 1.98 -9.64
N GLY A 101 -5.18 0.82 -9.08
CA GLY A 101 -5.13 -0.45 -9.79
C GLY A 101 -6.01 -0.46 -11.04
N GLY A 102 -7.23 0.07 -10.95
CA GLY A 102 -8.15 0.21 -12.07
C GLY A 102 -7.60 1.08 -13.21
N ALA A 103 -7.04 2.25 -12.90
CA ALA A 103 -6.43 3.12 -13.91
C ALA A 103 -5.21 2.47 -14.59
N ILE A 104 -4.39 1.75 -13.83
CA ILE A 104 -3.25 1.00 -14.38
C ILE A 104 -3.74 -0.10 -15.34
N ASP A 105 -4.78 -0.82 -14.97
CA ASP A 105 -5.33 -1.89 -15.81
C ASP A 105 -5.97 -1.35 -17.09
N GLU A 106 -6.61 -0.18 -17.06
CA GLU A 106 -7.11 0.51 -18.26
C GLU A 106 -5.96 0.83 -19.22
N MET A 107 -4.84 1.38 -18.74
CA MET A 107 -3.65 1.65 -19.55
C MET A 107 -3.06 0.36 -20.15
N ARG A 108 -3.08 -0.76 -19.43
CA ARG A 108 -2.59 -2.06 -19.91
C ARG A 108 -3.44 -2.64 -21.02
N VAL A 109 -4.75 -2.45 -20.94
CA VAL A 109 -5.71 -2.94 -21.95
C VAL A 109 -5.65 -2.10 -23.22
N SER A 110 -5.51 -0.78 -23.08
CA SER A 110 -5.50 0.17 -24.21
C SER A 110 -4.23 1.03 -24.25
N PRO A 111 -3.03 0.40 -24.37
CA PRO A 111 -1.75 1.13 -24.27
C PRO A 111 -1.44 2.04 -25.46
N GLN A 112 -2.30 2.09 -26.47
CA GLN A 112 -2.24 3.01 -27.62
C GLN A 112 -3.07 4.28 -27.41
N ASP A 113 -3.93 4.33 -26.38
CA ASP A 113 -4.79 5.47 -26.10
C ASP A 113 -4.04 6.54 -25.31
N ARG A 114 -3.42 7.46 -26.05
CA ARG A 114 -2.64 8.55 -25.48
C ARG A 114 -3.51 9.60 -24.79
N GLN A 115 -4.77 9.75 -25.18
CA GLN A 115 -5.67 10.68 -24.54
C GLN A 115 -6.07 10.16 -23.16
N GLN A 116 -6.47 8.90 -23.08
CA GLN A 116 -6.75 8.24 -21.81
C GLN A 116 -5.54 8.28 -20.87
N ALA A 117 -4.33 8.03 -21.40
CA ALA A 117 -3.10 8.08 -20.62
C ALA A 117 -2.84 9.47 -19.97
N ARG A 118 -3.19 10.58 -20.64
CA ARG A 118 -3.09 11.93 -20.04
C ARG A 118 -4.08 12.14 -18.91
N GLU A 119 -5.30 11.63 -19.07
CA GLU A 119 -6.33 11.71 -18.05
C GLU A 119 -5.95 10.87 -16.82
N ASP A 120 -5.39 9.69 -17.04
CA ASP A 120 -4.94 8.79 -15.99
C ASP A 120 -3.69 9.34 -15.28
N GLU A 121 -2.76 9.97 -16.00
CA GLU A 121 -1.62 10.67 -15.39
C GLU A 121 -2.08 11.71 -14.37
N ALA A 122 -3.04 12.56 -14.73
CA ALA A 122 -3.56 13.59 -13.84
C ALA A 122 -4.26 13.00 -12.61
N LYS A 123 -5.08 11.94 -12.79
CA LYS A 123 -5.76 11.24 -11.69
C LYS A 123 -4.75 10.57 -10.75
N LEU A 124 -3.79 9.82 -11.29
CA LEU A 124 -2.78 9.10 -10.52
C LEU A 124 -1.90 10.05 -9.72
N HIS A 125 -1.55 11.20 -10.30
CA HIS A 125 -0.83 12.25 -9.58
C HIS A 125 -1.65 12.80 -8.39
N ASP A 126 -2.92 13.10 -8.60
CA ASP A 126 -3.84 13.57 -7.54
C ASP A 126 -4.00 12.51 -6.42
N TRP A 127 -4.17 11.24 -6.79
CA TRP A 127 -4.26 10.14 -5.82
C TRP A 127 -2.96 9.92 -5.03
N SER A 128 -1.81 10.10 -5.66
CA SER A 128 -0.53 10.08 -4.94
C SER A 128 -0.46 11.17 -3.86
N LEU A 129 -0.90 12.39 -4.19
CA LEU A 129 -0.95 13.48 -3.22
C LEU A 129 -1.96 13.21 -2.09
N LYS A 130 -3.14 12.70 -2.42
CA LYS A 130 -4.16 12.33 -1.41
C LYS A 130 -3.66 11.25 -0.46
N ALA A 131 -2.99 10.22 -0.97
CA ALA A 131 -2.42 9.18 -0.13
C ALA A 131 -1.31 9.73 0.78
N ARG A 132 -0.44 10.62 0.30
CA ARG A 132 0.57 11.28 1.13
C ARG A 132 -0.05 12.12 2.24
N GLN A 133 -1.05 12.94 1.93
CA GLN A 133 -1.78 13.73 2.92
C GLN A 133 -2.44 12.82 3.96
N LEU A 134 -3.06 11.73 3.54
CA LEU A 134 -3.65 10.75 4.46
C LEU A 134 -2.59 10.17 5.41
N ALA A 135 -1.42 9.80 4.91
CA ALA A 135 -0.31 9.29 5.73
C ALA A 135 0.22 10.34 6.73
N GLU A 136 0.17 11.63 6.40
CA GLU A 136 0.58 12.72 7.29
C GLU A 136 -0.40 12.95 8.45
N THR A 137 -1.66 12.54 8.30
CA THR A 137 -2.68 12.66 9.37
C THR A 137 -2.56 11.58 10.45
N LEU A 138 -1.77 10.55 10.21
CA LEU A 138 -1.53 9.43 11.13
C LEU A 138 -0.27 9.64 11.98
#